data_1f3bf86f61723ceacfe671701a1c8204
#
_entry.id   1f3bf86f61723ceacfe671701a1c8204
#
_cell.length_a   1.000
_cell.length_b   1.000
_cell.length_c   1.000
_cell.angle_alpha   90.00
_cell.angle_beta   90.00
_cell.angle_gamma   90.00
#
_symmetry.space_group_name_H-M   'P 1'
#
loop_
_entity.id
_entity.type
_entity.pdbx_description
1 polymer ?
#
loop_
_entity_poly.entity_id
_entity_poly.type
_entity_poly.pdbx_seq_one_letter_code
_entity_poly.pdbx_strand_id
1 'polypeptide(L)'
;MAQKRFLLNEQDIPTQWYNIQADMPTKPLPPLNPATREPMKAEDLAEIFSMECSRQELDCEHAWIDIPEEVLDMYKYYRSTPLVRAYALEKALDTPAHIYFKNESVNPLGSHKVNSAIPQCYYCKKEGVTNVTTETGAGQWGAALSYAAKVFGLEAAVYQVKISMQQKPYRSLIMRTFGAMVEGSPSMSTRAGKDIVTRDPTHPGSLGTAISEAIELARTTPNCKYTLGSVLNHVALHQTIIGLEAEKQMEMAGEYPDKVIACFGGGSNFGGITFPFMRHNILEGKQTEFIAAEPNSCPKLTRGKFEYDFGDEAGYTPLLPMYTLGHDFKPANIHAGGLRYHGAGVIVSQLLKDGYMCGMDIPQLESFEAGILFSRTEGIIPAPESCNAIAAAVREAKKAKETGKQDVILFCLSGHGLIDMTAYDTYINGDLRNYTLSDEDIERNLGTLPQV
;
A
#
# COMPACT_ATOMS: atom_id res chain seq x y z
N MET A 1 -22.96 -26.51 10.65
CA MET A 1 -21.58 -26.00 10.72
C MET A 1 -21.62 -24.50 10.44
N ALA A 2 -20.91 -23.68 11.18
CA ALA A 2 -20.84 -22.23 10.94
C ALA A 2 -20.19 -21.95 9.58
N GLN A 3 -20.68 -20.95 8.87
CA GLN A 3 -20.11 -20.48 7.61
C GLN A 3 -18.70 -19.91 7.87
N LYS A 4 -17.75 -20.26 7.01
CA LYS A 4 -16.35 -19.84 7.17
C LYS A 4 -15.93 -18.82 6.13
N ARG A 5 -16.58 -18.82 4.96
CA ARG A 5 -16.20 -18.02 3.79
C ARG A 5 -17.41 -17.29 3.26
N PHE A 6 -17.25 -15.99 3.03
CA PHE A 6 -18.29 -15.10 2.53
C PHE A 6 -17.82 -14.51 1.19
N LEU A 7 -18.66 -14.61 0.17
CA LEU A 7 -18.43 -14.07 -1.18
C LEU A 7 -19.69 -13.33 -1.62
N LEU A 8 -19.51 -12.22 -2.30
CA LEU A 8 -20.58 -11.53 -2.99
C LEU A 8 -20.79 -12.16 -4.36
N ASN A 9 -22.03 -12.12 -4.85
CA ASN A 9 -22.30 -12.41 -6.25
C ASN A 9 -21.77 -11.27 -7.13
N GLU A 10 -21.61 -11.52 -8.43
CA GLU A 10 -21.09 -10.51 -9.37
C GLU A 10 -21.92 -9.22 -9.39
N GLN A 11 -23.25 -9.35 -9.30
CA GLN A 11 -24.18 -8.20 -9.23
C GLN A 11 -24.10 -7.38 -7.95
N ASP A 12 -23.51 -7.91 -6.88
CA ASP A 12 -23.38 -7.28 -5.57
C ASP A 12 -22.03 -6.57 -5.39
N ILE A 13 -21.13 -6.69 -6.39
CA ILE A 13 -19.85 -5.99 -6.42
C ILE A 13 -20.10 -4.47 -6.40
N PRO A 14 -19.42 -3.68 -5.56
CA PRO A 14 -19.61 -2.23 -5.55
C PRO A 14 -19.32 -1.59 -6.91
N THR A 15 -20.17 -0.67 -7.33
CA THR A 15 -20.04 0.07 -8.60
C THR A 15 -19.46 1.47 -8.45
N GLN A 16 -19.16 1.87 -7.21
CA GLN A 16 -18.53 3.13 -6.85
C GLN A 16 -17.38 2.89 -5.89
N TRP A 17 -16.35 3.72 -5.95
CA TRP A 17 -15.36 3.86 -4.88
C TRP A 17 -15.81 4.88 -3.86
N TYR A 18 -15.34 4.72 -2.62
CA TYR A 18 -15.60 5.66 -1.55
C TYR A 18 -14.41 6.61 -1.33
N ASN A 19 -14.65 7.90 -1.50
CA ASN A 19 -13.67 8.96 -1.27
C ASN A 19 -13.87 9.57 0.12
N ILE A 20 -13.08 9.12 1.07
CA ILE A 20 -13.16 9.61 2.46
C ILE A 20 -12.86 11.11 2.60
N GLN A 21 -12.11 11.72 1.66
CA GLN A 21 -11.77 13.14 1.72
C GLN A 21 -13.02 14.04 1.82
N ALA A 22 -14.11 13.63 1.16
CA ALA A 22 -15.38 14.39 1.22
C ALA A 22 -16.02 14.42 2.61
N ASP A 23 -15.83 13.36 3.40
CA ASP A 23 -16.45 13.20 4.71
C ASP A 23 -15.49 13.51 5.88
N MET A 24 -14.19 13.70 5.62
CA MET A 24 -13.22 14.06 6.67
C MET A 24 -13.57 15.40 7.31
N PRO A 25 -13.63 15.49 8.65
CA PRO A 25 -13.89 16.77 9.36
C PRO A 25 -12.80 17.82 9.08
N THR A 26 -11.54 17.39 9.05
CA THR A 26 -10.39 18.22 8.63
C THR A 26 -9.95 17.79 7.26
N LYS A 27 -10.07 18.64 6.26
CA LYS A 27 -9.60 18.34 4.91
C LYS A 27 -8.07 18.24 4.88
N PRO A 28 -7.49 17.34 4.08
CA PRO A 28 -6.05 17.26 3.92
C PRO A 28 -5.46 18.58 3.40
N LEU A 29 -4.26 18.91 3.84
CA LEU A 29 -3.51 20.02 3.25
C LEU A 29 -3.15 19.69 1.78
N PRO A 30 -3.11 20.69 0.88
CA PRO A 30 -2.84 20.47 -0.54
C PRO A 30 -1.38 20.06 -0.79
N PRO A 31 -1.09 19.33 -1.88
CA PRO A 31 0.27 19.20 -2.37
C PRO A 31 0.82 20.55 -2.83
N LEU A 32 2.11 20.78 -2.62
CA LEU A 32 2.75 22.04 -3.03
C LEU A 32 3.74 21.82 -4.16
N ASN A 33 3.81 22.82 -5.05
CA ASN A 33 4.81 22.86 -6.09
C ASN A 33 6.22 22.97 -5.44
N PRO A 34 7.17 22.10 -5.80
CA PRO A 34 8.48 22.09 -5.17
C PRO A 34 9.31 23.37 -5.38
N ALA A 35 9.07 24.11 -6.46
CA ALA A 35 9.80 25.32 -6.79
C ALA A 35 9.17 26.59 -6.19
N THR A 36 7.82 26.72 -6.28
CA THR A 36 7.10 27.94 -5.86
C THR A 36 6.51 27.86 -4.45
N ARG A 37 6.36 26.67 -3.91
CA ARG A 37 5.65 26.38 -2.63
C ARG A 37 4.15 26.72 -2.67
N GLU A 38 3.61 26.99 -3.82
CA GLU A 38 2.18 27.26 -4.01
C GLU A 38 1.38 25.94 -4.09
N PRO A 39 0.11 25.91 -3.62
CA PRO A 39 -0.77 24.77 -3.79
C PRO A 39 -0.93 24.37 -5.25
N MET A 40 -0.79 23.07 -5.53
CA MET A 40 -0.94 22.53 -6.88
C MET A 40 -2.41 22.28 -7.23
N LYS A 41 -2.74 22.45 -8.51
CA LYS A 41 -4.01 22.09 -9.11
C LYS A 41 -3.92 20.75 -9.84
N ALA A 42 -5.06 20.22 -10.28
CA ALA A 42 -5.09 18.98 -11.04
C ALA A 42 -4.27 19.05 -12.34
N GLU A 43 -4.28 20.20 -13.01
CA GLU A 43 -3.49 20.44 -14.23
C GLU A 43 -1.98 20.32 -13.98
N ASP A 44 -1.50 20.80 -12.82
CA ASP A 44 -0.08 20.72 -12.45
C ASP A 44 0.32 19.27 -12.18
N LEU A 45 -0.53 18.50 -11.48
CA LEU A 45 -0.31 17.07 -11.23
C LEU A 45 -0.40 16.26 -12.53
N ALA A 46 -1.23 16.71 -13.48
CA ALA A 46 -1.41 16.03 -14.75
C ALA A 46 -0.19 16.13 -15.68
N GLU A 47 0.84 16.91 -15.34
CA GLU A 47 2.13 16.82 -16.03
C GLU A 47 2.74 15.42 -15.92
N ILE A 48 2.56 14.73 -14.78
CA ILE A 48 3.15 13.42 -14.50
C ILE A 48 2.11 12.29 -14.39
N PHE A 49 0.88 12.57 -13.94
CA PHE A 49 -0.20 11.58 -13.82
C PHE A 49 -1.23 11.73 -14.94
N SER A 50 -2.20 10.81 -15.04
CA SER A 50 -3.39 11.07 -15.85
C SER A 50 -4.22 12.21 -15.24
N MET A 51 -4.93 12.96 -16.07
CA MET A 51 -5.77 14.08 -15.60
C MET A 51 -6.85 13.61 -14.63
N GLU A 52 -7.47 12.46 -14.92
CA GLU A 52 -8.52 11.95 -14.05
C GLU A 52 -7.98 11.51 -12.67
N CYS A 53 -6.84 10.82 -12.63
CA CYS A 53 -6.19 10.51 -11.34
C CYS A 53 -5.79 11.80 -10.59
N SER A 54 -5.38 12.86 -11.32
CA SER A 54 -5.05 14.16 -10.72
C SER A 54 -6.26 14.87 -10.12
N ARG A 55 -7.43 14.74 -10.76
CA ARG A 55 -8.70 15.27 -10.21
C ARG A 55 -9.11 14.49 -8.95
N GLN A 56 -9.07 13.16 -9.01
CA GLN A 56 -9.40 12.29 -7.87
C GLN A 56 -8.43 12.50 -6.70
N GLU A 57 -7.18 12.86 -6.96
CA GLU A 57 -6.19 13.17 -5.93
C GLU A 57 -6.62 14.34 -5.04
N LEU A 58 -7.26 15.36 -5.64
CA LEU A 58 -7.63 16.62 -4.99
C LEU A 58 -9.12 16.75 -4.68
N ASP A 59 -9.93 15.75 -5.03
CA ASP A 59 -11.38 15.80 -4.83
C ASP A 59 -11.76 15.66 -3.36
N CYS A 60 -12.15 16.77 -2.73
CA CYS A 60 -12.66 16.82 -1.37
C CYS A 60 -14.19 17.01 -1.30
N GLU A 61 -14.90 16.94 -2.43
CA GLU A 61 -16.32 17.27 -2.52
C GLU A 61 -17.22 16.05 -2.73
N HIS A 62 -16.77 15.08 -3.53
CA HIS A 62 -17.56 13.92 -3.92
C HIS A 62 -17.17 12.69 -3.10
N ALA A 63 -18.08 12.22 -2.23
CA ALA A 63 -17.84 11.03 -1.42
C ALA A 63 -17.89 9.71 -2.22
N TRP A 64 -18.61 9.70 -3.33
CA TRP A 64 -18.78 8.52 -4.17
C TRP A 64 -18.36 8.81 -5.60
N ILE A 65 -17.45 8.00 -6.11
CA ILE A 65 -16.90 8.11 -7.46
C ILE A 65 -17.26 6.85 -8.24
N ASP A 66 -17.95 7.02 -9.37
CA ASP A 66 -18.37 5.89 -10.22
C ASP A 66 -17.17 5.13 -10.77
N ILE A 67 -17.21 3.82 -10.68
CA ILE A 67 -16.22 2.95 -11.31
C ILE A 67 -16.57 2.82 -12.79
N PRO A 68 -15.66 3.18 -13.73
CA PRO A 68 -15.94 3.02 -15.16
C PRO A 68 -16.32 1.59 -15.53
N GLU A 69 -17.21 1.44 -16.50
CA GLU A 69 -17.75 0.13 -16.91
C GLU A 69 -16.62 -0.84 -17.31
N GLU A 70 -15.62 -0.36 -18.06
CA GLU A 70 -14.49 -1.20 -18.49
C GLU A 70 -13.60 -1.64 -17.30
N VAL A 71 -13.52 -0.82 -16.25
CA VAL A 71 -12.83 -1.17 -15.00
C VAL A 71 -13.65 -2.20 -14.21
N LEU A 72 -14.97 -2.02 -14.12
CA LEU A 72 -15.89 -2.98 -13.50
C LEU A 72 -15.84 -4.35 -14.19
N ASP A 73 -15.82 -4.37 -15.51
CA ASP A 73 -15.70 -5.61 -16.27
C ASP A 73 -14.40 -6.35 -15.94
N MET A 74 -13.30 -5.62 -15.80
CA MET A 74 -12.04 -6.22 -15.34
C MET A 74 -12.13 -6.73 -13.90
N TYR A 75 -12.79 -5.99 -13.01
CA TYR A 75 -12.99 -6.42 -11.63
C TYR A 75 -13.80 -7.71 -11.53
N LYS A 76 -14.82 -7.93 -12.33
CA LYS A 76 -15.64 -9.14 -12.35
C LYS A 76 -14.86 -10.43 -12.59
N TYR A 77 -13.69 -10.39 -13.24
CA TYR A 77 -12.85 -11.58 -13.42
C TYR A 77 -12.28 -12.15 -12.11
N TYR A 78 -12.17 -11.35 -11.04
CA TYR A 78 -11.53 -11.81 -9.80
C TYR A 78 -12.18 -11.31 -8.50
N ARG A 79 -13.08 -10.36 -8.57
CA ARG A 79 -13.86 -9.90 -7.43
C ARG A 79 -15.22 -10.63 -7.39
N SER A 80 -15.85 -10.77 -6.22
CA SER A 80 -15.40 -10.33 -4.91
C SER A 80 -14.29 -11.24 -4.38
N THR A 81 -13.31 -10.66 -3.66
CA THR A 81 -12.37 -11.49 -2.91
C THR A 81 -13.02 -12.02 -1.64
N PRO A 82 -12.62 -13.21 -1.14
CA PRO A 82 -13.27 -13.80 0.02
C PRO A 82 -13.00 -13.01 1.31
N LEU A 83 -14.03 -12.90 2.16
CA LEU A 83 -13.88 -12.71 3.59
C LEU A 83 -13.91 -14.09 4.24
N VAL A 84 -12.95 -14.38 5.12
CA VAL A 84 -12.81 -15.69 5.76
C VAL A 84 -12.66 -15.52 7.26
N ARG A 85 -13.41 -16.33 8.03
CA ARG A 85 -13.20 -16.40 9.47
C ARG A 85 -12.11 -17.42 9.80
N ALA A 86 -11.09 -17.00 10.52
CA ALA A 86 -9.88 -17.76 10.83
C ALA A 86 -10.04 -18.64 12.08
N TYR A 87 -11.00 -19.57 12.06
CA TYR A 87 -11.30 -20.44 13.21
C TYR A 87 -10.10 -21.25 13.72
N ALA A 88 -9.20 -21.67 12.83
CA ALA A 88 -8.04 -22.44 13.27
C ALA A 88 -7.01 -21.54 13.95
N LEU A 89 -6.88 -20.31 13.53
CA LEU A 89 -6.04 -19.30 14.18
C LEU A 89 -6.62 -18.91 15.56
N GLU A 90 -7.94 -18.66 15.64
CA GLU A 90 -8.65 -18.38 16.91
C GLU A 90 -8.38 -19.49 17.93
N LYS A 91 -8.53 -20.75 17.49
CA LYS A 91 -8.28 -21.95 18.33
C LYS A 91 -6.79 -22.04 18.74
N ALA A 92 -5.86 -21.78 17.84
CA ALA A 92 -4.41 -21.86 18.13
C ALA A 92 -3.99 -20.80 19.14
N LEU A 93 -4.63 -19.62 19.12
CA LEU A 93 -4.40 -18.54 20.08
C LEU A 93 -5.16 -18.72 21.40
N ASP A 94 -6.12 -19.65 21.44
CA ASP A 94 -7.02 -19.86 22.59
C ASP A 94 -7.68 -18.52 23.02
N THR A 95 -8.20 -17.77 22.05
CA THR A 95 -8.78 -16.43 22.24
C THR A 95 -10.30 -16.46 22.09
N PRO A 96 -11.04 -15.61 22.84
CA PRO A 96 -12.46 -15.39 22.62
C PRO A 96 -12.75 -14.48 21.39
N ALA A 97 -11.73 -13.81 20.85
CA ALA A 97 -11.89 -12.93 19.71
C ALA A 97 -12.34 -13.68 18.45
N HIS A 98 -13.17 -13.04 17.63
CA HIS A 98 -13.52 -13.49 16.30
C HIS A 98 -12.59 -12.85 15.27
N ILE A 99 -11.79 -13.66 14.56
CA ILE A 99 -10.78 -13.17 13.64
C ILE A 99 -11.23 -13.40 12.18
N TYR A 100 -11.35 -12.33 11.43
CA TYR A 100 -11.67 -12.36 10.00
C TYR A 100 -10.51 -11.81 9.18
N PHE A 101 -10.29 -12.37 8.00
CA PHE A 101 -9.38 -11.78 7.03
C PHE A 101 -10.04 -11.59 5.66
N LYS A 102 -9.85 -10.40 5.09
CA LYS A 102 -10.19 -10.09 3.71
C LYS A 102 -9.04 -10.54 2.82
N ASN A 103 -9.31 -11.53 1.98
CA ASN A 103 -8.24 -12.25 1.27
C ASN A 103 -7.96 -11.64 -0.11
N GLU A 104 -7.11 -10.62 -0.16
CA GLU A 104 -6.61 -10.02 -1.40
C GLU A 104 -5.47 -10.82 -2.06
N SER A 105 -5.01 -11.91 -1.45
CA SER A 105 -3.96 -12.76 -1.99
C SER A 105 -4.40 -13.61 -3.19
N VAL A 106 -5.71 -13.73 -3.41
CA VAL A 106 -6.30 -14.47 -4.54
C VAL A 106 -6.46 -13.63 -5.80
N ASN A 107 -6.18 -12.34 -5.74
CA ASN A 107 -6.20 -11.46 -6.91
C ASN A 107 -5.17 -11.88 -7.96
N PRO A 108 -5.34 -11.50 -9.23
CA PRO A 108 -4.31 -11.66 -10.23
C PRO A 108 -2.97 -11.14 -9.70
N LEU A 109 -1.90 -11.92 -9.90
CA LEU A 109 -0.55 -11.64 -9.39
C LEU A 109 -0.44 -11.63 -7.85
N GLY A 110 -1.47 -12.07 -7.15
CA GLY A 110 -1.44 -12.39 -5.74
C GLY A 110 -1.34 -11.22 -4.79
N SER A 111 -1.87 -10.05 -5.15
CA SER A 111 -1.93 -8.90 -4.25
C SER A 111 -3.03 -7.90 -4.58
N HIS A 112 -3.43 -7.07 -3.60
CA HIS A 112 -4.42 -5.99 -3.74
C HIS A 112 -4.05 -4.92 -4.79
N LYS A 113 -2.79 -4.81 -5.18
CA LYS A 113 -2.30 -3.70 -6.00
C LYS A 113 -2.95 -3.61 -7.38
N VAL A 114 -3.40 -4.72 -7.92
CA VAL A 114 -4.11 -4.77 -9.21
C VAL A 114 -5.38 -3.91 -9.21
N ASN A 115 -6.03 -3.73 -8.06
CA ASN A 115 -7.24 -2.91 -7.94
C ASN A 115 -7.03 -1.44 -8.32
N SER A 116 -5.82 -0.90 -8.15
CA SER A 116 -5.49 0.47 -8.56
C SER A 116 -4.72 0.51 -9.89
N ALA A 117 -3.99 -0.55 -10.24
CA ALA A 117 -3.28 -0.59 -11.52
C ALA A 117 -4.23 -0.55 -12.72
N ILE A 118 -5.37 -1.25 -12.63
CA ILE A 118 -6.40 -1.29 -13.67
C ILE A 118 -6.96 0.11 -13.96
N PRO A 119 -7.55 0.86 -13.01
CA PRO A 119 -8.10 2.18 -13.30
C PRO A 119 -7.04 3.21 -13.71
N GLN A 120 -5.82 3.19 -13.16
CA GLN A 120 -4.76 4.09 -13.61
C GLN A 120 -4.39 3.86 -15.09
N CYS A 121 -4.24 2.60 -15.52
CA CYS A 121 -4.00 2.27 -16.92
C CYS A 121 -5.20 2.61 -17.82
N TYR A 122 -6.43 2.39 -17.34
CA TYR A 122 -7.64 2.77 -18.04
C TYR A 122 -7.67 4.28 -18.34
N TYR A 123 -7.47 5.12 -17.32
CA TYR A 123 -7.46 6.56 -17.49
C TYR A 123 -6.32 7.04 -18.40
N CYS A 124 -5.12 6.50 -18.24
CA CYS A 124 -4.02 6.76 -19.17
C CYS A 124 -4.41 6.44 -20.62
N LYS A 125 -5.03 5.27 -20.86
CA LYS A 125 -5.49 4.87 -22.20
C LYS A 125 -6.54 5.82 -22.77
N LYS A 126 -7.52 6.24 -21.97
CA LYS A 126 -8.58 7.18 -22.38
C LYS A 126 -8.02 8.55 -22.76
N GLU A 127 -6.92 8.97 -22.18
CA GLU A 127 -6.21 10.22 -22.48
C GLU A 127 -5.24 10.12 -23.66
N GLY A 128 -5.16 8.95 -24.32
CA GLY A 128 -4.26 8.75 -25.49
C GLY A 128 -2.80 8.51 -25.10
N VAL A 129 -2.53 8.22 -23.82
CA VAL A 129 -1.21 7.80 -23.34
C VAL A 129 -0.84 6.46 -23.98
N THR A 130 0.41 6.29 -24.35
CA THR A 130 0.93 5.06 -24.96
C THR A 130 1.92 4.34 -24.06
N ASN A 131 2.55 5.05 -23.12
CA ASN A 131 3.58 4.54 -22.24
C ASN A 131 3.25 4.86 -20.78
N VAL A 132 3.45 3.91 -19.89
CA VAL A 132 3.38 4.14 -18.45
C VAL A 132 4.70 3.74 -17.80
N THR A 133 5.10 4.49 -16.78
CA THR A 133 6.31 4.21 -16.01
C THR A 133 6.00 4.17 -14.54
N THR A 134 6.81 3.43 -13.79
CA THR A 134 6.66 3.32 -12.35
C THR A 134 7.92 2.81 -11.67
N GLU A 135 7.95 2.98 -10.37
CA GLU A 135 8.86 2.27 -9.46
C GLU A 135 8.22 1.01 -8.89
N THR A 136 9.04 0.14 -8.33
CA THR A 136 8.56 -0.94 -7.46
C THR A 136 9.63 -1.38 -6.46
N GLY A 137 9.23 -1.57 -5.21
CA GLY A 137 10.10 -2.14 -4.17
C GLY A 137 10.20 -3.66 -4.31
N ALA A 138 9.29 -4.38 -3.66
CA ALA A 138 9.24 -5.85 -3.66
C ALA A 138 8.79 -6.47 -4.99
N GLY A 139 8.26 -5.68 -5.93
CA GLY A 139 7.82 -6.11 -7.25
C GLY A 139 6.32 -6.36 -7.39
N GLN A 140 5.52 -6.32 -6.31
CA GLN A 140 4.07 -6.54 -6.42
C GLN A 140 3.39 -5.44 -7.25
N TRP A 141 3.75 -4.18 -7.05
CA TRP A 141 3.19 -3.08 -7.82
C TRP A 141 3.61 -3.13 -9.30
N GLY A 142 4.91 -3.30 -9.57
CA GLY A 142 5.39 -3.43 -10.95
C GLY A 142 4.72 -4.57 -11.70
N ALA A 143 4.50 -5.72 -11.05
CA ALA A 143 3.78 -6.85 -11.65
C ALA A 143 2.31 -6.49 -11.95
N ALA A 144 1.60 -5.84 -11.01
CA ALA A 144 0.22 -5.43 -11.21
C ALA A 144 0.08 -4.40 -12.35
N LEU A 145 0.98 -3.42 -12.40
CA LEU A 145 1.02 -2.44 -13.49
C LEU A 145 1.33 -3.10 -14.84
N SER A 146 2.32 -4.00 -14.90
CA SER A 146 2.68 -4.69 -16.15
C SER A 146 1.50 -5.45 -16.73
N TYR A 147 0.71 -6.12 -15.87
CA TYR A 147 -0.53 -6.77 -16.28
C TYR A 147 -1.57 -5.77 -16.80
N ALA A 148 -1.89 -4.75 -16.02
CA ALA A 148 -2.88 -3.74 -16.39
C ALA A 148 -2.50 -2.99 -17.68
N ALA A 149 -1.23 -2.61 -17.82
CA ALA A 149 -0.73 -1.97 -19.03
C ALA A 149 -0.92 -2.86 -20.26
N LYS A 150 -0.62 -4.17 -20.13
CA LYS A 150 -0.84 -5.13 -21.23
C LYS A 150 -2.30 -5.24 -21.62
N VAL A 151 -3.21 -5.27 -20.65
CA VAL A 151 -4.67 -5.32 -20.89
C VAL A 151 -5.15 -4.11 -21.70
N PHE A 152 -4.67 -2.91 -21.35
CA PHE A 152 -5.07 -1.67 -22.04
C PHE A 152 -4.19 -1.31 -23.25
N GLY A 153 -3.24 -2.17 -23.64
CA GLY A 153 -2.38 -1.95 -24.79
C GLY A 153 -1.38 -0.79 -24.60
N LEU A 154 -0.88 -0.62 -23.39
CA LEU A 154 0.15 0.34 -23.02
C LEU A 154 1.51 -0.36 -22.90
N GLU A 155 2.59 0.36 -23.24
CA GLU A 155 3.95 -0.08 -22.90
C GLU A 155 4.27 0.33 -21.48
N ALA A 156 4.93 -0.58 -20.71
CA ALA A 156 5.29 -0.33 -19.32
C ALA A 156 6.80 -0.37 -19.10
N ALA A 157 7.32 0.64 -18.36
CA ALA A 157 8.69 0.69 -17.88
C ALA A 157 8.71 0.71 -16.35
N VAL A 158 9.44 -0.22 -15.74
CA VAL A 158 9.45 -0.43 -14.28
C VAL A 158 10.88 -0.33 -13.74
N TYR A 159 11.10 0.63 -12.85
CA TYR A 159 12.32 0.74 -12.05
C TYR A 159 12.17 -0.02 -10.75
N GLN A 160 12.85 -1.17 -10.64
CA GLN A 160 12.79 -2.00 -9.44
C GLN A 160 13.97 -1.72 -8.52
N VAL A 161 13.71 -1.50 -7.24
CA VAL A 161 14.77 -1.34 -6.22
C VAL A 161 15.77 -2.49 -6.32
N LYS A 162 17.04 -2.18 -6.60
CA LYS A 162 18.09 -3.13 -7.00
C LYS A 162 18.28 -4.29 -6.01
N ILE A 163 18.33 -3.99 -4.71
CA ILE A 163 18.45 -5.02 -3.70
C ILE A 163 17.23 -5.96 -3.65
N SER A 164 16.04 -5.42 -3.83
CA SER A 164 14.82 -6.23 -3.90
C SER A 164 14.75 -7.08 -5.18
N MET A 165 15.27 -6.57 -6.29
CA MET A 165 15.37 -7.32 -7.54
C MET A 165 16.26 -8.56 -7.38
N GLN A 166 17.38 -8.43 -6.65
CA GLN A 166 18.28 -9.53 -6.34
C GLN A 166 17.64 -10.57 -5.41
N GLN A 167 16.90 -10.11 -4.39
CA GLN A 167 16.22 -10.99 -3.42
C GLN A 167 15.01 -11.73 -4.02
N LYS A 168 14.35 -11.14 -5.03
CA LYS A 168 13.07 -11.60 -5.59
C LYS A 168 13.11 -11.66 -7.13
N PRO A 169 13.98 -12.50 -7.73
CA PRO A 169 14.22 -12.51 -9.18
C PRO A 169 12.96 -12.88 -9.99
N TYR A 170 12.07 -13.71 -9.43
CA TYR A 170 10.82 -14.08 -10.10
C TYR A 170 9.86 -12.92 -10.33
N ARG A 171 9.92 -11.85 -9.52
CA ARG A 171 9.09 -10.65 -9.73
C ARG A 171 9.43 -9.97 -11.05
N SER A 172 10.73 -9.80 -11.35
CA SER A 172 11.17 -9.24 -12.62
C SER A 172 10.77 -10.13 -13.82
N LEU A 173 10.81 -11.44 -13.64
CA LEU A 173 10.38 -12.39 -14.68
C LEU A 173 8.89 -12.26 -14.97
N ILE A 174 8.04 -12.15 -13.94
CA ILE A 174 6.59 -11.92 -14.08
C ILE A 174 6.33 -10.62 -14.87
N MET A 175 6.96 -9.51 -14.51
CA MET A 175 6.80 -8.24 -15.22
C MET A 175 7.18 -8.35 -16.70
N ARG A 176 8.31 -8.99 -17.01
CA ARG A 176 8.76 -9.26 -18.39
C ARG A 176 7.82 -10.21 -19.15
N THR A 177 7.18 -11.16 -18.46
CA THR A 177 6.19 -12.06 -19.08
C THR A 177 4.98 -11.28 -19.61
N PHE A 178 4.61 -10.17 -18.95
CA PHE A 178 3.60 -9.23 -19.45
C PHE A 178 4.15 -8.18 -20.43
N GLY A 179 5.42 -8.26 -20.79
CA GLY A 179 6.05 -7.39 -21.79
C GLY A 179 6.65 -6.09 -21.24
N ALA A 180 6.68 -5.90 -19.92
CA ALA A 180 7.27 -4.70 -19.35
C ALA A 180 8.80 -4.68 -19.46
N MET A 181 9.37 -3.49 -19.70
CA MET A 181 10.78 -3.21 -19.48
C MET A 181 11.02 -3.13 -17.96
N VAL A 182 12.05 -3.81 -17.45
CA VAL A 182 12.37 -3.81 -16.03
C VAL A 182 13.86 -3.51 -15.85
N GLU A 183 14.15 -2.47 -15.07
CA GLU A 183 15.51 -2.04 -14.78
C GLU A 183 15.74 -1.92 -13.26
N GLY A 184 16.96 -2.28 -12.80
CA GLY A 184 17.34 -2.16 -11.39
C GLY A 184 17.72 -0.71 -11.06
N SER A 185 17.05 -0.12 -10.06
CA SER A 185 17.28 1.25 -9.59
C SER A 185 18.18 1.27 -8.33
N PRO A 186 19.19 2.17 -8.24
CA PRO A 186 19.53 3.22 -9.22
C PRO A 186 20.18 2.63 -10.48
N SER A 187 19.85 3.21 -11.65
CA SER A 187 20.31 2.75 -12.97
C SER A 187 21.27 3.73 -13.62
N MET A 188 21.86 3.31 -14.73
CA MET A 188 22.69 4.18 -15.58
C MET A 188 21.92 4.70 -16.82
N SER A 189 20.63 4.43 -16.94
CA SER A 189 19.79 4.86 -18.07
C SER A 189 19.21 6.27 -17.88
N THR A 190 19.00 6.68 -16.61
CA THR A 190 18.46 7.99 -16.25
C THR A 190 19.55 8.92 -15.71
N ARG A 191 19.27 10.24 -15.71
CA ARG A 191 20.15 11.23 -15.07
C ARG A 191 20.11 11.08 -13.56
N ALA A 192 18.89 10.93 -12.96
CA ALA A 192 18.71 10.75 -11.53
C ALA A 192 19.50 9.54 -11.01
N GLY A 193 19.39 8.39 -11.70
CA GLY A 193 20.14 7.19 -11.34
C GLY A 193 21.66 7.37 -11.45
N LYS A 194 22.15 8.01 -12.54
CA LYS A 194 23.56 8.32 -12.72
C LYS A 194 24.10 9.22 -11.59
N ASP A 195 23.38 10.28 -11.26
CA ASP A 195 23.79 11.21 -10.22
C ASP A 195 23.89 10.52 -8.84
N ILE A 196 22.95 9.63 -8.52
CA ILE A 196 22.96 8.84 -7.29
C ILE A 196 24.14 7.85 -7.26
N VAL A 197 24.34 7.07 -8.34
CA VAL A 197 25.46 6.11 -8.42
C VAL A 197 26.81 6.83 -8.41
N THR A 198 26.90 8.02 -8.97
CA THR A 198 28.13 8.83 -8.93
C THR A 198 28.47 9.32 -7.52
N ARG A 199 27.44 9.72 -6.74
CA ARG A 199 27.64 10.14 -5.35
C ARG A 199 27.92 8.97 -4.42
N ASP A 200 27.22 7.85 -4.61
CA ASP A 200 27.36 6.62 -3.82
C ASP A 200 27.29 5.37 -4.72
N PRO A 201 28.45 4.89 -5.22
CA PRO A 201 28.50 3.67 -6.05
C PRO A 201 27.98 2.41 -5.38
N THR A 202 27.86 2.43 -4.04
CA THR A 202 27.37 1.29 -3.25
C THR A 202 25.90 1.43 -2.87
N HIS A 203 25.23 2.46 -3.34
CA HIS A 203 23.82 2.73 -3.01
C HIS A 203 22.92 1.52 -3.30
N PRO A 204 22.19 1.00 -2.29
CA PRO A 204 21.41 -0.25 -2.44
C PRO A 204 20.12 -0.05 -3.25
N GLY A 205 19.77 1.18 -3.54
CA GLY A 205 18.47 1.58 -4.05
C GLY A 205 17.43 1.79 -2.93
N SER A 206 16.52 2.70 -3.18
CA SER A 206 15.34 2.98 -2.34
C SER A 206 14.11 3.13 -3.24
N LEU A 207 12.92 3.17 -2.64
CA LEU A 207 11.72 3.57 -3.41
C LEU A 207 11.86 5.01 -3.90
N GLY A 208 12.45 5.91 -3.09
CA GLY A 208 12.69 7.29 -3.48
C GLY A 208 13.57 7.42 -4.71
N THR A 209 14.68 6.64 -4.82
CA THR A 209 15.51 6.63 -6.03
C THR A 209 14.76 6.15 -7.25
N ALA A 210 14.01 5.06 -7.12
CA ALA A 210 13.25 4.46 -8.22
C ALA A 210 12.10 5.37 -8.70
N ILE A 211 11.46 6.13 -7.79
CA ILE A 211 10.44 7.15 -8.10
C ILE A 211 11.08 8.26 -8.95
N SER A 212 12.25 8.78 -8.54
CA SER A 212 12.94 9.84 -9.29
C SER A 212 13.23 9.41 -10.73
N GLU A 213 13.71 8.17 -10.95
CA GLU A 213 13.99 7.63 -12.27
C GLU A 213 12.72 7.45 -13.12
N ALA A 214 11.65 6.94 -12.50
CA ALA A 214 10.37 6.75 -13.18
C ALA A 214 9.73 8.09 -13.60
N ILE A 215 9.78 9.11 -12.75
CA ILE A 215 9.27 10.46 -13.07
C ILE A 215 10.12 11.11 -14.16
N GLU A 216 11.44 10.96 -14.12
CA GLU A 216 12.31 11.47 -15.19
C GLU A 216 11.91 10.87 -16.54
N LEU A 217 11.69 9.54 -16.59
CA LEU A 217 11.27 8.89 -17.83
C LEU A 217 9.89 9.39 -18.30
N ALA A 218 8.93 9.57 -17.36
CA ALA A 218 7.61 10.11 -17.69
C ALA A 218 7.69 11.51 -18.32
N ARG A 219 8.57 12.37 -17.79
CA ARG A 219 8.75 13.75 -18.30
C ARG A 219 9.51 13.83 -19.62
N THR A 220 10.39 12.86 -19.89
CA THR A 220 11.28 12.90 -21.08
C THR A 220 10.76 12.06 -22.25
N THR A 221 9.77 11.21 -22.03
CA THR A 221 9.18 10.33 -23.05
C THR A 221 7.84 10.91 -23.50
N PRO A 222 7.61 11.14 -24.82
CA PRO A 222 6.32 11.59 -25.31
C PRO A 222 5.19 10.61 -24.97
N ASN A 223 4.00 11.14 -24.66
CA ASN A 223 2.80 10.36 -24.32
C ASN A 223 3.05 9.31 -23.22
N CYS A 224 3.86 9.65 -22.24
CA CYS A 224 4.18 8.82 -21.08
C CYS A 224 3.64 9.44 -19.80
N LYS A 225 3.07 8.60 -18.93
CA LYS A 225 2.63 9.00 -17.59
C LYS A 225 3.23 8.10 -16.53
N TYR A 226 3.49 8.69 -15.37
CA TYR A 226 3.89 7.98 -14.17
C TYR A 226 2.66 7.43 -13.44
N THR A 227 2.77 6.23 -12.90
CA THR A 227 1.75 5.56 -12.11
C THR A 227 2.33 5.13 -10.78
N LEU A 228 1.53 5.12 -9.72
CA LEU A 228 2.03 4.84 -8.36
C LEU A 228 1.13 3.85 -7.63
N GLY A 229 1.74 2.91 -6.92
CA GLY A 229 1.02 1.81 -6.25
C GLY A 229 0.64 2.05 -4.80
N SER A 230 0.88 3.25 -4.26
CA SER A 230 0.58 3.63 -2.88
C SER A 230 0.72 5.14 -2.68
N VAL A 231 0.58 5.64 -1.44
CA VAL A 231 0.82 7.03 -1.00
C VAL A 231 -0.26 8.00 -1.42
N LEU A 232 -0.61 8.05 -2.71
CA LEU A 232 -1.52 9.04 -3.27
C LEU A 232 -2.99 8.73 -2.95
N ASN A 233 -3.79 9.79 -2.86
CA ASN A 233 -5.21 9.71 -2.47
C ASN A 233 -6.03 8.92 -3.48
N HIS A 234 -5.83 9.12 -4.80
CA HIS A 234 -6.52 8.35 -5.84
C HIS A 234 -6.18 6.86 -5.78
N VAL A 235 -4.96 6.49 -5.35
CA VAL A 235 -4.62 5.07 -5.16
C VAL A 235 -5.41 4.48 -3.99
N ALA A 236 -5.49 5.19 -2.86
CA ALA A 236 -6.29 4.75 -1.72
C ALA A 236 -7.79 4.67 -2.07
N LEU A 237 -8.31 5.64 -2.85
CA LEU A 237 -9.66 5.64 -3.39
C LEU A 237 -9.96 4.35 -4.17
N HIS A 238 -9.14 4.00 -5.17
CA HIS A 238 -9.34 2.78 -5.96
C HIS A 238 -9.31 1.50 -5.11
N GLN A 239 -8.57 1.50 -4.01
CA GLN A 239 -8.49 0.35 -3.11
C GLN A 239 -9.73 0.21 -2.21
N THR A 240 -10.59 1.22 -2.08
CA THR A 240 -11.77 1.15 -1.20
C THR A 240 -12.76 0.06 -1.61
N ILE A 241 -12.67 -0.46 -2.83
CA ILE A 241 -13.40 -1.67 -3.26
C ILE A 241 -13.21 -2.84 -2.26
N ILE A 242 -12.05 -2.93 -1.59
CA ILE A 242 -11.74 -3.96 -0.60
C ILE A 242 -12.67 -3.84 0.62
N GLY A 243 -12.76 -2.64 1.19
CA GLY A 243 -13.57 -2.37 2.37
C GLY A 243 -15.06 -2.37 2.08
N LEU A 244 -15.47 -1.85 0.92
CA LEU A 244 -16.87 -1.86 0.48
C LEU A 244 -17.42 -3.28 0.29
N GLU A 245 -16.61 -4.21 -0.23
CA GLU A 245 -16.97 -5.63 -0.24
C GLU A 245 -16.98 -6.22 1.18
N ALA A 246 -15.95 -5.87 1.99
CA ALA A 246 -15.83 -6.40 3.35
C ALA A 246 -17.01 -5.98 4.24
N GLU A 247 -17.55 -4.76 4.10
CA GLU A 247 -18.76 -4.32 4.81
C GLU A 247 -19.94 -5.26 4.53
N LYS A 248 -20.25 -5.50 3.25
CA LYS A 248 -21.33 -6.41 2.86
C LYS A 248 -21.09 -7.85 3.34
N GLN A 249 -19.83 -8.28 3.31
CA GLN A 249 -19.47 -9.63 3.74
C GLN A 249 -19.52 -9.79 5.28
N MET A 250 -19.17 -8.74 6.04
CA MET A 250 -19.34 -8.73 7.50
C MET A 250 -20.82 -8.71 7.89
N GLU A 251 -21.68 -8.01 7.13
CA GLU A 251 -23.13 -8.07 7.28
C GLU A 251 -23.65 -9.50 7.05
N MET A 252 -23.18 -10.19 5.99
CA MET A 252 -23.50 -11.61 5.75
C MET A 252 -23.04 -12.52 6.90
N ALA A 253 -21.95 -12.17 7.57
CA ALA A 253 -21.46 -12.89 8.75
C ALA A 253 -22.30 -12.60 10.01
N GLY A 254 -23.16 -11.57 9.99
CA GLY A 254 -23.94 -11.11 11.14
C GLY A 254 -23.09 -10.42 12.21
N GLU A 255 -21.91 -9.89 11.82
CA GLU A 255 -20.96 -9.25 12.74
C GLU A 255 -20.48 -7.90 12.19
N TYR A 256 -19.97 -7.05 13.08
CA TYR A 256 -19.35 -5.77 12.75
C TYR A 256 -17.99 -5.65 13.43
N PRO A 257 -16.93 -5.16 12.76
CA PRO A 257 -15.59 -5.18 13.34
C PRO A 257 -15.43 -4.13 14.46
N ASP A 258 -14.91 -4.57 15.62
CA ASP A 258 -14.38 -3.70 16.66
C ASP A 258 -13.03 -3.12 16.25
N LYS A 259 -12.25 -3.89 15.46
CA LYS A 259 -10.92 -3.51 14.99
C LYS A 259 -10.74 -3.85 13.52
N VAL A 260 -10.21 -2.90 12.74
CA VAL A 260 -9.80 -3.14 11.34
C VAL A 260 -8.30 -2.87 11.22
N ILE A 261 -7.56 -3.87 10.72
CA ILE A 261 -6.09 -3.89 10.72
C ILE A 261 -5.58 -4.09 9.30
N ALA A 262 -4.55 -3.34 8.91
CA ALA A 262 -3.84 -3.58 7.66
C ALA A 262 -2.35 -3.28 7.77
N CYS A 263 -1.54 -3.92 6.92
CA CYS A 263 -0.12 -3.58 6.80
C CYS A 263 0.05 -2.20 6.16
N PHE A 264 1.09 -1.48 6.60
CA PHE A 264 1.29 -0.10 6.22
C PHE A 264 2.67 0.17 5.58
N GLY A 265 2.63 0.48 4.27
CA GLY A 265 3.76 1.08 3.54
C GLY A 265 3.49 2.57 3.34
N GLY A 266 2.88 2.94 2.20
CA GLY A 266 2.39 4.30 1.94
C GLY A 266 0.91 4.51 2.29
N GLY A 267 0.13 3.44 2.59
CA GLY A 267 -1.26 3.55 3.03
C GLY A 267 -2.32 2.91 2.13
N SER A 268 -1.98 2.43 0.92
CA SER A 268 -3.00 1.92 -0.02
C SER A 268 -3.80 0.71 0.49
N ASN A 269 -3.12 -0.26 1.10
CA ASN A 269 -3.80 -1.41 1.71
C ASN A 269 -4.65 -1.00 2.91
N PHE A 270 -4.10 -0.14 3.76
CA PHE A 270 -4.80 0.38 4.93
C PHE A 270 -6.04 1.17 4.52
N GLY A 271 -5.90 2.20 3.68
CA GLY A 271 -7.05 3.01 3.22
C GLY A 271 -8.11 2.16 2.52
N GLY A 272 -7.66 1.19 1.70
CA GLY A 272 -8.55 0.30 0.97
C GLY A 272 -9.53 -0.48 1.85
N ILE A 273 -9.06 -1.05 2.96
CA ILE A 273 -9.93 -1.81 3.88
C ILE A 273 -10.61 -0.93 4.92
N THR A 274 -9.97 0.18 5.37
CA THR A 274 -10.44 0.93 6.54
C THR A 274 -11.37 2.09 6.21
N PHE A 275 -11.19 2.80 5.09
CA PHE A 275 -11.96 4.02 4.80
C PHE A 275 -13.47 3.79 4.76
N PRO A 276 -14.01 2.73 4.13
CA PRO A 276 -15.45 2.46 4.20
C PRO A 276 -15.97 2.30 5.64
N PHE A 277 -15.28 1.54 6.49
CA PHE A 277 -15.65 1.39 7.90
C PHE A 277 -15.44 2.68 8.72
N MET A 278 -14.38 3.46 8.40
CA MET A 278 -14.09 4.73 9.08
C MET A 278 -15.18 5.77 8.82
N ARG A 279 -15.84 5.71 7.66
CA ARG A 279 -17.04 6.50 7.36
C ARG A 279 -18.08 6.37 8.46
N HIS A 280 -18.33 5.16 8.97
CA HIS A 280 -19.31 4.94 10.03
C HIS A 280 -18.87 5.56 11.37
N ASN A 281 -17.56 5.60 11.65
CA ASN A 281 -17.08 6.36 12.83
C ASN A 281 -17.31 7.85 12.66
N ILE A 282 -17.01 8.40 11.48
CA ILE A 282 -17.13 9.84 11.19
C ILE A 282 -18.60 10.29 11.14
N LEU A 283 -19.45 9.55 10.41
CA LEU A 283 -20.82 10.00 10.12
C LEU A 283 -21.87 9.44 11.10
N GLU A 284 -21.63 8.29 11.70
CA GLU A 284 -22.62 7.57 12.50
C GLU A 284 -22.19 7.38 13.97
N GLY A 285 -20.96 7.79 14.32
CA GLY A 285 -20.43 7.68 15.69
C GLY A 285 -20.08 6.25 16.13
N LYS A 286 -19.86 5.32 15.20
CA LYS A 286 -19.28 4.01 15.51
C LYS A 286 -17.90 4.16 16.15
N GLN A 287 -17.43 3.12 16.85
CA GLN A 287 -16.20 3.15 17.64
C GLN A 287 -15.22 2.05 17.20
N THR A 288 -15.14 1.78 15.90
CA THR A 288 -14.14 0.83 15.38
C THR A 288 -12.74 1.41 15.52
N GLU A 289 -11.80 0.63 16.03
CA GLU A 289 -10.38 0.97 16.08
C GLU A 289 -9.70 0.61 14.74
N PHE A 290 -8.94 1.55 14.17
CA PHE A 290 -8.20 1.34 12.92
C PHE A 290 -6.70 1.31 13.19
N ILE A 291 -6.06 0.16 12.92
CA ILE A 291 -4.66 -0.09 13.29
C ILE A 291 -3.82 -0.30 12.03
N ALA A 292 -2.85 0.57 11.82
CA ALA A 292 -1.89 0.50 10.74
C ALA A 292 -0.60 -0.19 11.21
N ALA A 293 -0.37 -1.43 10.76
CA ALA A 293 0.79 -2.23 11.14
C ALA A 293 1.99 -1.92 10.23
N GLU A 294 3.01 -1.25 10.76
CA GLU A 294 4.24 -0.89 10.06
C GLU A 294 5.46 -1.63 10.60
N PRO A 295 6.54 -1.83 9.82
CA PRO A 295 7.78 -2.38 10.35
C PRO A 295 8.45 -1.43 11.34
N ASN A 296 8.91 -1.95 12.47
CA ASN A 296 9.64 -1.16 13.47
C ASN A 296 10.97 -0.57 12.94
N SER A 297 11.48 -1.08 11.82
CA SER A 297 12.64 -0.53 11.11
C SER A 297 12.29 0.61 10.14
N CYS A 298 10.99 0.92 9.95
CA CYS A 298 10.49 2.01 9.12
C CYS A 298 9.25 2.64 9.78
N PRO A 299 9.39 3.17 11.03
CA PRO A 299 8.29 3.52 11.93
C PRO A 299 7.77 4.95 11.70
N LYS A 300 7.32 5.26 10.49
CA LYS A 300 6.90 6.61 10.11
C LYS A 300 5.64 7.10 10.84
N LEU A 301 4.69 6.20 11.15
CA LEU A 301 3.45 6.57 11.87
C LEU A 301 3.68 6.69 13.38
N THR A 302 4.58 5.87 13.94
CA THR A 302 4.81 5.79 15.39
C THR A 302 5.94 6.70 15.85
N ARG A 303 6.91 7.04 14.97
CA ARG A 303 8.11 7.84 15.31
C ARG A 303 8.45 8.92 14.29
N GLY A 304 7.72 9.02 13.16
CA GLY A 304 7.90 10.06 12.16
C GLY A 304 7.32 11.40 12.59
N LYS A 305 7.56 12.44 11.80
CA LYS A 305 7.06 13.80 12.00
C LYS A 305 6.06 14.17 10.92
N PHE A 306 4.98 14.87 11.27
CA PHE A 306 4.03 15.41 10.30
C PHE A 306 4.56 16.73 9.74
N GLU A 307 5.08 16.67 8.51
CA GLU A 307 5.66 17.82 7.80
C GLU A 307 5.48 17.65 6.29
N TYR A 308 5.70 18.70 5.53
CA TYR A 308 5.83 18.59 4.09
C TYR A 308 7.16 17.93 3.71
N ASP A 309 7.09 16.92 2.85
CA ASP A 309 8.28 16.22 2.38
C ASP A 309 8.14 15.81 0.92
N PHE A 310 9.24 15.51 0.25
CA PHE A 310 9.25 14.94 -1.08
C PHE A 310 8.86 13.46 -1.04
N GLY A 311 8.18 13.00 -2.07
CA GLY A 311 7.91 11.58 -2.27
C GLY A 311 9.12 10.80 -2.79
N ASP A 312 10.16 11.49 -3.29
CA ASP A 312 11.32 10.93 -3.95
C ASP A 312 12.64 11.58 -3.50
N GLU A 313 13.76 10.90 -3.76
CA GLU A 313 15.09 11.32 -3.31
C GLU A 313 15.65 12.52 -4.08
N ALA A 314 15.30 12.69 -5.37
CA ALA A 314 15.79 13.81 -6.19
C ALA A 314 14.90 15.07 -6.11
N GLY A 315 13.79 15.02 -5.38
CA GLY A 315 12.86 16.16 -5.24
C GLY A 315 12.07 16.47 -6.51
N TYR A 316 11.72 15.45 -7.30
CA TYR A 316 10.95 15.59 -8.53
C TYR A 316 9.44 15.52 -8.29
N THR A 317 9.02 14.96 -7.16
CA THR A 317 7.61 14.91 -6.76
C THR A 317 7.12 16.24 -6.20
N PRO A 318 5.80 16.46 -6.16
CA PRO A 318 5.22 17.48 -5.27
C PRO A 318 5.67 17.29 -3.82
N LEU A 319 5.67 18.38 -3.06
CA LEU A 319 5.76 18.32 -1.60
C LEU A 319 4.40 17.90 -1.06
N LEU A 320 4.39 16.83 -0.28
CA LEU A 320 3.18 16.26 0.30
C LEU A 320 3.21 16.42 1.82
N PRO A 321 2.09 16.82 2.46
CA PRO A 321 1.97 16.83 3.91
C PRO A 321 1.83 15.38 4.41
N MET A 322 2.83 14.87 5.12
CA MET A 322 2.90 13.47 5.50
C MET A 322 3.56 13.24 6.85
N TYR A 323 3.23 12.15 7.52
CA TYR A 323 4.14 11.60 8.53
C TYR A 323 5.33 10.98 7.81
N THR A 324 6.53 11.48 8.07
CA THR A 324 7.75 11.11 7.35
C THR A 324 8.91 10.83 8.29
N LEU A 325 9.85 10.02 7.81
CA LEU A 325 11.19 9.80 8.37
C LEU A 325 12.27 10.61 7.62
N GLY A 326 11.86 11.46 6.64
CA GLY A 326 12.71 12.21 5.73
C GLY A 326 12.95 11.50 4.40
N HIS A 327 12.90 12.24 3.28
CA HIS A 327 13.05 11.67 1.92
C HIS A 327 14.44 11.06 1.64
N ASP A 328 15.46 11.44 2.40
CA ASP A 328 16.80 10.84 2.36
C ASP A 328 16.92 9.54 3.20
N PHE A 329 15.85 9.11 3.87
CA PHE A 329 15.84 7.91 4.70
C PHE A 329 16.16 6.66 3.90
N LYS A 330 17.18 5.91 4.33
CA LYS A 330 17.59 4.64 3.75
C LYS A 330 17.03 3.48 4.59
N PRO A 331 15.95 2.81 4.13
CA PRO A 331 15.34 1.74 4.91
C PRO A 331 16.29 0.53 5.05
N ALA A 332 16.24 -0.11 6.23
CA ALA A 332 16.94 -1.38 6.45
C ALA A 332 16.46 -2.45 5.45
N ASN A 333 17.33 -3.45 5.22
CA ASN A 333 17.08 -4.50 4.26
C ASN A 333 16.14 -5.59 4.81
N ILE A 334 14.90 -5.23 5.14
CA ILE A 334 13.86 -6.16 5.55
C ILE A 334 13.18 -6.81 4.33
N HIS A 335 12.61 -8.00 4.54
CA HIS A 335 11.94 -8.74 3.46
C HIS A 335 10.58 -8.17 3.06
N ALA A 336 9.90 -7.43 3.95
CA ALA A 336 8.68 -6.67 3.65
C ALA A 336 9.00 -5.43 2.79
N GLY A 337 9.54 -5.64 1.59
CA GLY A 337 10.06 -4.59 0.71
C GLY A 337 9.02 -3.54 0.31
N GLY A 338 7.74 -3.91 0.24
CA GLY A 338 6.63 -2.99 -0.05
C GLY A 338 6.30 -2.04 1.09
N LEU A 339 6.86 -2.25 2.30
CA LEU A 339 6.66 -1.37 3.46
C LEU A 339 7.84 -0.44 3.73
N ARG A 340 8.92 -0.53 2.93
CA ARG A 340 10.13 0.29 3.05
C ARG A 340 9.98 1.65 2.35
N TYR A 341 9.10 2.47 2.84
CA TYR A 341 8.89 3.82 2.34
C TYR A 341 8.91 4.82 3.50
N HIS A 342 9.56 5.96 3.31
CA HIS A 342 9.81 6.95 4.37
C HIS A 342 8.56 7.71 4.82
N GLY A 343 7.54 7.84 3.93
CA GLY A 343 6.38 8.70 4.14
C GLY A 343 5.06 7.92 4.20
N ALA A 344 4.04 8.56 4.76
CA ALA A 344 2.66 8.11 4.77
C ALA A 344 1.81 8.93 3.81
N GLY A 345 0.79 8.34 3.19
CA GLY A 345 -0.15 9.05 2.31
C GLY A 345 -0.84 10.22 3.01
N VAL A 346 -1.19 11.24 2.25
CA VAL A 346 -1.72 12.52 2.76
C VAL A 346 -2.99 12.34 3.60
N ILE A 347 -3.99 11.60 3.07
CA ILE A 347 -5.23 11.29 3.81
C ILE A 347 -4.92 10.58 5.13
N VAL A 348 -4.11 9.53 5.06
CA VAL A 348 -3.78 8.71 6.25
C VAL A 348 -3.03 9.53 7.28
N SER A 349 -2.14 10.41 6.85
CA SER A 349 -1.41 11.32 7.74
C SER A 349 -2.34 12.30 8.46
N GLN A 350 -3.33 12.85 7.76
CA GLN A 350 -4.32 13.70 8.37
C GLN A 350 -5.21 12.93 9.35
N LEU A 351 -5.67 11.72 8.98
CA LEU A 351 -6.48 10.87 9.86
C LEU A 351 -5.73 10.43 11.13
N LEU A 352 -4.43 10.16 11.03
CA LEU A 352 -3.60 9.86 12.20
C LEU A 352 -3.46 11.09 13.11
N LYS A 353 -3.21 12.26 12.53
CA LYS A 353 -3.11 13.54 13.26
C LYS A 353 -4.41 13.87 14.00
N ASP A 354 -5.55 13.57 13.40
CA ASP A 354 -6.89 13.84 13.95
C ASP A 354 -7.36 12.72 14.92
N GLY A 355 -6.58 11.66 15.11
CA GLY A 355 -6.88 10.59 16.07
C GLY A 355 -7.90 9.55 15.61
N TYR A 356 -8.20 9.47 14.31
CA TYR A 356 -9.11 8.43 13.74
C TYR A 356 -8.45 7.06 13.59
N MET A 357 -7.15 6.96 13.70
CA MET A 357 -6.40 5.73 13.59
C MET A 357 -5.15 5.75 14.47
N CYS A 358 -4.49 4.61 14.60
CA CYS A 358 -3.18 4.50 15.26
C CYS A 358 -2.20 3.67 14.43
N GLY A 359 -0.90 3.93 14.63
CA GLY A 359 0.19 3.09 14.15
C GLY A 359 0.54 2.01 15.17
N MET A 360 0.97 0.85 14.67
CA MET A 360 1.55 -0.23 15.48
C MET A 360 2.82 -0.73 14.80
N ASP A 361 3.97 -0.58 15.44
CA ASP A 361 5.23 -1.08 14.93
C ASP A 361 5.44 -2.55 15.24
N ILE A 362 5.87 -3.30 14.22
CA ILE A 362 6.04 -4.75 14.26
C ILE A 362 7.50 -5.12 13.94
N PRO A 363 8.21 -5.80 14.86
CA PRO A 363 9.52 -6.38 14.58
C PRO A 363 9.46 -7.46 13.50
N GLN A 364 10.48 -7.54 12.64
CA GLN A 364 10.49 -8.48 11.52
C GLN A 364 10.36 -9.94 11.96
N LEU A 365 11.05 -10.36 13.03
CA LEU A 365 10.93 -11.73 13.54
C LEU A 365 9.52 -12.05 14.01
N GLU A 366 8.86 -11.14 14.71
CA GLU A 366 7.47 -11.30 15.14
C GLU A 366 6.51 -11.39 13.95
N SER A 367 6.72 -10.57 12.91
CA SER A 367 5.90 -10.64 11.70
C SER A 367 6.00 -12.01 11.03
N PHE A 368 7.20 -12.58 10.90
CA PHE A 368 7.38 -13.91 10.33
C PHE A 368 6.86 -15.05 11.24
N GLU A 369 7.01 -14.93 12.56
CA GLU A 369 6.41 -15.87 13.51
C GLU A 369 4.89 -15.93 13.31
N ALA A 370 4.23 -14.79 13.26
CA ALA A 370 2.80 -14.69 13.00
C ALA A 370 2.42 -15.22 11.60
N GLY A 371 3.22 -14.94 10.58
CA GLY A 371 3.04 -15.47 9.23
C GLY A 371 3.14 -17.00 9.17
N ILE A 372 4.09 -17.60 9.86
CA ILE A 372 4.22 -19.07 9.97
C ILE A 372 3.03 -19.66 10.74
N LEU A 373 2.61 -19.04 11.87
CA LEU A 373 1.43 -19.47 12.60
C LEU A 373 0.20 -19.46 11.68
N PHE A 374 -0.04 -18.38 10.97
CA PHE A 374 -1.15 -18.23 10.02
C PHE A 374 -1.07 -19.27 8.90
N SER A 375 0.12 -19.52 8.36
CA SER A 375 0.30 -20.53 7.30
C SER A 375 -0.07 -21.94 7.80
N ARG A 376 0.26 -22.27 9.03
CA ARG A 376 -0.02 -23.58 9.65
C ARG A 376 -1.48 -23.76 10.06
N THR A 377 -2.19 -22.68 10.32
CA THR A 377 -3.60 -22.70 10.73
C THR A 377 -4.55 -22.55 9.54
N GLU A 378 -4.30 -21.60 8.65
CA GLU A 378 -5.22 -21.24 7.56
C GLU A 378 -4.77 -21.77 6.19
N GLY A 379 -3.58 -22.37 6.08
CA GLY A 379 -3.09 -22.99 4.83
C GLY A 379 -2.64 -22.02 3.75
N ILE A 380 -2.45 -20.74 4.09
CA ILE A 380 -2.02 -19.70 3.16
C ILE A 380 -0.69 -19.14 3.63
N ILE A 381 0.32 -19.12 2.76
CA ILE A 381 1.60 -18.44 3.02
C ILE A 381 1.44 -16.96 2.68
N PRO A 382 1.43 -16.05 3.67
CA PRO A 382 1.23 -14.62 3.42
C PRO A 382 2.48 -13.95 2.83
N ALA A 383 2.31 -12.85 2.11
CA ALA A 383 3.43 -12.00 1.76
C ALA A 383 4.10 -11.45 3.04
N PRO A 384 5.43 -11.21 3.05
CA PRO A 384 6.11 -10.62 4.21
C PRO A 384 5.48 -9.30 4.68
N GLU A 385 4.91 -8.53 3.78
CA GLU A 385 4.13 -7.33 4.08
C GLU A 385 2.88 -7.66 4.91
N SER A 386 2.11 -8.66 4.47
CA SER A 386 0.87 -9.09 5.13
C SER A 386 1.12 -9.67 6.52
N CYS A 387 2.32 -10.23 6.77
CA CYS A 387 2.71 -10.75 8.06
C CYS A 387 2.66 -9.68 9.17
N ASN A 388 2.89 -8.39 8.84
CA ASN A 388 2.76 -7.30 9.80
C ASN A 388 1.29 -7.13 10.27
N ALA A 389 0.32 -7.18 9.36
CA ALA A 389 -1.10 -7.12 9.72
C ALA A 389 -1.53 -8.35 10.55
N ILE A 390 -1.03 -9.54 10.19
CA ILE A 390 -1.30 -10.77 10.95
C ILE A 390 -0.71 -10.67 12.36
N ALA A 391 0.52 -10.17 12.52
CA ALA A 391 1.14 -9.99 13.83
C ALA A 391 0.35 -9.00 14.71
N ALA A 392 -0.11 -7.90 14.14
CA ALA A 392 -0.98 -6.96 14.84
C ALA A 392 -2.30 -7.61 15.26
N ALA A 393 -2.94 -8.39 14.37
CA ALA A 393 -4.17 -9.12 14.69
C ALA A 393 -3.93 -10.17 15.82
N VAL A 394 -2.77 -10.85 15.81
CA VAL A 394 -2.38 -11.78 16.87
C VAL A 394 -2.16 -11.06 18.21
N ARG A 395 -1.54 -9.87 18.21
CA ARG A 395 -1.40 -9.04 19.42
C ARG A 395 -2.76 -8.68 20.01
N GLU A 396 -3.68 -8.21 19.16
CA GLU A 396 -5.02 -7.82 19.62
C GLU A 396 -5.85 -9.04 20.07
N ALA A 397 -5.71 -10.18 19.42
CA ALA A 397 -6.35 -11.42 19.85
C ALA A 397 -5.82 -11.94 21.21
N LYS A 398 -4.52 -11.79 21.48
CA LYS A 398 -3.91 -12.10 22.79
C LYS A 398 -4.42 -11.14 23.87
N LYS A 399 -4.54 -9.84 23.56
CA LYS A 399 -5.13 -8.85 24.47
C LYS A 399 -6.59 -9.15 24.77
N ALA A 400 -7.37 -9.57 23.77
CA ALA A 400 -8.75 -10.04 23.96
C ALA A 400 -8.83 -11.25 24.90
N LYS A 401 -7.89 -12.20 24.80
CA LYS A 401 -7.78 -13.33 25.73
C LYS A 401 -7.49 -12.89 27.16
N GLU A 402 -6.55 -11.96 27.35
CA GLU A 402 -6.18 -11.44 28.67
C GLU A 402 -7.34 -10.70 29.35
N THR A 403 -8.11 -9.96 28.57
CA THR A 403 -9.25 -9.16 29.06
C THR A 403 -10.57 -9.93 29.12
N GLY A 404 -10.64 -11.11 28.48
CA GLY A 404 -11.87 -11.88 28.30
C GLY A 404 -12.89 -11.24 27.34
N LYS A 405 -12.49 -10.21 26.59
CA LYS A 405 -13.36 -9.49 25.67
C LYS A 405 -13.47 -10.22 24.32
N GLN A 406 -14.69 -10.38 23.83
CA GLN A 406 -14.96 -11.01 22.54
C GLN A 406 -14.92 -9.93 21.42
N ASP A 407 -13.70 -9.45 21.10
CA ASP A 407 -13.53 -8.49 20.01
C ASP A 407 -13.69 -9.15 18.63
N VAL A 408 -14.30 -8.45 17.68
CA VAL A 408 -14.33 -8.82 16.27
C VAL A 408 -13.17 -8.11 15.56
N ILE A 409 -12.18 -8.88 15.11
CA ILE A 409 -10.96 -8.38 14.48
C ILE A 409 -11.01 -8.70 13.00
N LEU A 410 -11.00 -7.68 12.14
CA LEU A 410 -10.89 -7.80 10.70
C LEU A 410 -9.51 -7.34 10.25
N PHE A 411 -8.77 -8.17 9.51
CA PHE A 411 -7.54 -7.71 8.87
C PHE A 411 -7.49 -7.97 7.37
N CYS A 412 -6.69 -7.19 6.64
CA CYS A 412 -6.48 -7.39 5.21
C CYS A 412 -5.25 -8.29 4.97
N LEU A 413 -5.48 -9.46 4.37
CA LEU A 413 -4.42 -10.31 3.82
C LEU A 413 -4.04 -9.77 2.43
N SER A 414 -3.13 -8.81 2.39
CA SER A 414 -2.83 -7.97 1.22
C SER A 414 -2.20 -8.71 0.05
N GLY A 415 -1.57 -9.86 0.29
CA GLY A 415 -0.96 -10.68 -0.76
C GLY A 415 -0.41 -12.02 -0.26
N HIS A 416 -0.11 -12.95 -1.19
CA HIS A 416 0.53 -14.23 -0.90
C HIS A 416 2.06 -14.15 -0.95
N GLY A 417 2.74 -15.07 -0.25
CA GLY A 417 4.19 -15.17 -0.14
C GLY A 417 4.85 -16.26 -1.01
N LEU A 418 4.12 -16.88 -1.94
CA LEU A 418 4.66 -17.99 -2.74
C LEU A 418 5.88 -17.59 -3.62
N ILE A 419 6.03 -16.31 -3.92
CA ILE A 419 7.17 -15.76 -4.65
C ILE A 419 8.25 -15.23 -3.68
N ASP A 420 7.98 -15.24 -2.39
CA ASP A 420 8.85 -14.70 -1.33
C ASP A 420 9.46 -15.81 -0.45
N MET A 421 9.51 -17.06 -0.94
CA MET A 421 9.92 -18.23 -0.15
C MET A 421 11.36 -18.14 0.37
N THR A 422 12.25 -17.41 -0.31
CA THR A 422 13.60 -17.13 0.21
C THR A 422 13.59 -16.42 1.56
N ALA A 423 12.61 -15.53 1.79
CA ALA A 423 12.46 -14.85 3.07
C ALA A 423 12.04 -15.82 4.19
N TYR A 424 11.14 -16.75 3.87
CA TYR A 424 10.72 -17.80 4.80
C TYR A 424 11.84 -18.80 5.09
N ASP A 425 12.64 -19.15 4.08
CA ASP A 425 13.83 -20.00 4.26
C ASP A 425 14.83 -19.33 5.22
N THR A 426 15.12 -18.05 5.03
CA THR A 426 15.99 -17.27 5.94
C THR A 426 15.44 -17.28 7.38
N TYR A 427 14.12 -17.14 7.56
CA TYR A 427 13.50 -17.20 8.90
C TYR A 427 13.60 -18.60 9.53
N ILE A 428 13.25 -19.65 8.76
CA ILE A 428 13.25 -21.05 9.25
C ILE A 428 14.65 -21.50 9.65
N ASN A 429 15.69 -21.06 8.93
CA ASN A 429 17.09 -21.36 9.23
C ASN A 429 17.65 -20.54 10.41
N GLY A 430 16.90 -19.58 10.95
CA GLY A 430 17.33 -18.72 12.06
C GLY A 430 18.28 -17.59 11.66
N ASP A 431 18.41 -17.31 10.38
CA ASP A 431 19.31 -16.28 9.83
C ASP A 431 18.64 -14.91 9.74
N LEU A 432 17.30 -14.84 9.90
CA LEU A 432 16.55 -13.58 9.89
C LEU A 432 16.82 -12.76 11.16
N ARG A 433 16.93 -11.44 11.01
CA ARG A 433 17.25 -10.54 12.12
C ARG A 433 16.27 -9.38 12.18
N ASN A 434 16.08 -8.84 13.38
CA ASN A 434 15.42 -7.55 13.56
C ASN A 434 16.37 -6.40 13.20
N TYR A 435 15.79 -5.33 12.71
CA TYR A 435 16.46 -4.05 12.50
C TYR A 435 15.71 -3.00 13.31
N THR A 436 16.46 -2.20 14.06
CA THR A 436 15.91 -1.09 14.85
C THR A 436 16.51 0.21 14.32
N LEU A 437 15.67 1.20 14.09
CA LEU A 437 16.10 2.54 13.72
C LEU A 437 16.42 3.33 15.00
N SER A 438 17.62 3.93 15.10
CA SER A 438 17.99 4.75 16.23
C SER A 438 17.30 6.12 16.20
N ASP A 439 17.18 6.78 17.37
CA ASP A 439 16.64 8.14 17.44
C ASP A 439 17.55 9.13 16.71
N GLU A 440 18.88 8.93 16.81
CA GLU A 440 19.88 9.77 16.12
C GLU A 440 19.73 9.66 14.58
N ASP A 441 19.44 8.48 14.04
CA ASP A 441 19.18 8.30 12.60
C ASP A 441 17.90 9.00 12.17
N ILE A 442 16.85 8.94 12.99
CA ILE A 442 15.59 9.64 12.70
C ILE A 442 15.84 11.16 12.71
N GLU A 443 16.46 11.70 13.76
CA GLU A 443 16.73 13.13 13.89
C GLU A 443 17.60 13.65 12.73
N ARG A 444 18.63 12.90 12.34
CA ARG A 444 19.48 13.24 11.20
C ARG A 444 18.69 13.34 9.89
N ASN A 445 17.82 12.35 9.61
CA ASN A 445 17.03 12.35 8.39
C ASN A 445 15.95 13.44 8.41
N LEU A 446 15.31 13.69 9.56
CA LEU A 446 14.35 14.78 9.71
C LEU A 446 15.00 16.17 9.60
N GLY A 447 16.30 16.27 9.83
CA GLY A 447 17.08 17.52 9.66
C GLY A 447 17.22 17.96 8.19
N THR A 448 16.92 17.09 7.22
CA THR A 448 16.98 17.39 5.78
C THR A 448 15.62 17.75 5.17
N LEU A 449 14.57 17.84 5.99
CA LEU A 449 13.22 18.19 5.50
C LEU A 449 13.19 19.57 4.81
N PRO A 450 12.44 19.69 3.71
CA PRO A 450 12.31 20.96 3.00
C PRO A 450 11.65 22.02 3.90
N GLN A 451 12.15 23.26 3.81
CA GLN A 451 11.50 24.40 4.46
C GLN A 451 10.30 24.85 3.62
N VAL A 452 9.11 24.93 4.21
CA VAL A 452 7.84 25.33 3.57
C VAL A 452 7.25 26.53 4.29
#